data_e02c41b0db5d7abf2549e46117b49216
#
_entry.id   e02c41b0db5d7abf2549e46117b49216
#
_cell.length_a   1.000
_cell.length_b   1.000
_cell.length_c   1.000
_cell.angle_alpha   90.00
_cell.angle_beta   90.00
_cell.angle_gamma   90.00
#
_symmetry.space_group_name_H-M   'P 1'
#
loop_
_entity.id
_entity.type
_entity.pdbx_description
1 polymer ?
#
loop_
_entity_poly.entity_id
_entity_poly.type
_entity_poly.pdbx_seq_one_letter_code
_entity_poly.pdbx_strand_id
1 'polypeptide(L)'
;EMASKGNLGIEINLNKVPCRETKMTPYEIMLSESQERMLIVLENGKEEQAKKIFDKWNLDFAVIGKTTNTKNIELFFDNERVANIPVNTLVENSPMYDRKWKKSKLPKKNTIKKDALKKLKIKDVLKKVLSNQNICSKEWIWQQYDHTVMGDTIQKPGGDAGVVRVHGTKKAVATSVDSSAIYCWAHPLTGGKQVVCESFRNLISVGAKPIAITNCLNFGSPENEENMGEFVECVQGIGEASEYLKFPVVSGNVSFYNQTKDVGIKPTPAIGGVGLIKDYKKMISMDFKEVNNFVLVIGKTEGHLDQSLFARNILDEKNGPPPEINLFNEKNNGETLLKLIENSL
;
A
#
# COMPACT_ATOMS: atom_id res chain seq x y z
N GLU A 1 -19.83 13.17 8.32
CA GLU A 1 -18.62 13.96 8.53
C GLU A 1 -18.65 15.32 7.83
N MET A 2 -18.98 15.43 6.52
CA MET A 2 -19.10 16.72 5.83
C MET A 2 -20.11 17.66 6.51
N ALA A 3 -21.28 17.15 6.89
CA ALA A 3 -22.30 17.92 7.60
C ALA A 3 -21.82 18.39 8.99
N SER A 4 -21.16 17.51 9.77
CA SER A 4 -20.58 17.86 11.07
C SER A 4 -19.56 18.98 10.94
N LYS A 5 -18.57 18.84 10.06
CA LYS A 5 -17.56 19.88 9.82
C LYS A 5 -18.14 21.20 9.35
N GLY A 6 -19.23 21.16 8.58
CA GLY A 6 -19.97 22.35 8.13
C GLY A 6 -20.96 22.90 9.16
N ASN A 7 -21.14 22.21 10.30
CA ASN A 7 -22.17 22.52 11.29
C ASN A 7 -23.59 22.63 10.69
N LEU A 8 -23.89 21.72 9.74
CA LEU A 8 -25.15 21.65 8.98
C LEU A 8 -25.84 20.31 9.20
N GLY A 9 -27.05 20.17 8.70
CA GLY A 9 -27.77 18.93 8.51
C GLY A 9 -27.83 18.53 7.03
N ILE A 10 -28.37 17.35 6.76
CA ILE A 10 -28.61 16.84 5.40
C ILE A 10 -30.00 16.22 5.34
N GLU A 11 -30.73 16.55 4.27
CA GLU A 11 -31.95 15.85 3.87
C GLU A 11 -31.63 14.99 2.65
N ILE A 12 -31.90 13.68 2.72
CA ILE A 12 -31.63 12.72 1.65
C ILE A 12 -32.92 12.00 1.27
N ASN A 13 -33.23 11.96 -0.01
CA ASN A 13 -34.31 11.15 -0.57
C ASN A 13 -33.74 9.84 -1.12
N LEU A 14 -34.00 8.74 -0.43
CA LEU A 14 -33.46 7.42 -0.76
C LEU A 14 -34.00 6.85 -2.07
N ASN A 15 -35.20 7.29 -2.53
CA ASN A 15 -35.71 6.90 -3.83
C ASN A 15 -34.86 7.43 -5.00
N LYS A 16 -34.07 8.48 -4.77
CA LYS A 16 -33.16 9.07 -5.75
C LYS A 16 -31.76 8.47 -5.76
N VAL A 17 -31.43 7.62 -4.80
CA VAL A 17 -30.15 6.93 -4.74
C VAL A 17 -30.10 5.86 -5.82
N PRO A 18 -29.13 5.89 -6.76
CA PRO A 18 -29.00 4.86 -7.76
C PRO A 18 -28.72 3.49 -7.13
N CYS A 19 -29.58 2.52 -7.36
CA CYS A 19 -29.45 1.15 -6.89
C CYS A 19 -29.42 0.19 -8.08
N ARG A 20 -28.56 -0.82 -8.03
CA ARG A 20 -28.57 -1.92 -9.02
C ARG A 20 -29.69 -2.91 -8.76
N GLU A 21 -29.94 -3.20 -7.48
CA GLU A 21 -31.01 -4.10 -7.06
C GLU A 21 -32.35 -3.38 -7.00
N THR A 22 -33.41 -4.11 -7.33
CA THR A 22 -34.77 -3.60 -7.26
C THR A 22 -35.37 -3.87 -5.89
N LYS A 23 -36.32 -3.02 -5.44
CA LYS A 23 -37.08 -3.18 -4.19
C LYS A 23 -36.22 -3.16 -2.92
N MET A 24 -35.10 -2.46 -2.94
CA MET A 24 -34.31 -2.26 -1.73
C MET A 24 -35.09 -1.41 -0.71
N THR A 25 -35.08 -1.86 0.53
CA THR A 25 -35.63 -1.10 1.65
C THR A 25 -34.69 0.06 2.05
N PRO A 26 -35.20 1.08 2.76
CA PRO A 26 -34.35 2.16 3.29
C PRO A 26 -33.17 1.64 4.11
N TYR A 27 -33.37 0.61 4.90
CA TYR A 27 -32.34 -0.01 5.72
C TYR A 27 -31.23 -0.64 4.86
N GLU A 28 -31.59 -1.37 3.82
CA GLU A 28 -30.64 -1.98 2.90
C GLU A 28 -29.86 -0.94 2.10
N ILE A 29 -30.51 0.14 1.64
CA ILE A 29 -29.83 1.25 0.94
C ILE A 29 -28.78 1.90 1.84
N MET A 30 -29.12 2.13 3.11
CA MET A 30 -28.21 2.78 4.07
C MET A 30 -27.06 1.88 4.52
N LEU A 31 -27.21 0.56 4.49
CA LEU A 31 -26.13 -0.40 4.80
C LEU A 31 -25.34 -0.83 3.57
N SER A 32 -25.85 -0.56 2.37
CA SER A 32 -25.18 -0.95 1.13
C SER A 32 -23.88 -0.18 0.95
N GLU A 33 -22.81 -0.92 0.71
CA GLU A 33 -21.52 -0.38 0.30
C GLU A 33 -21.27 -0.67 -1.18
N SER A 34 -20.89 0.35 -1.93
CA SER A 34 -20.45 0.21 -3.32
C SER A 34 -19.16 0.99 -3.50
N GLN A 35 -18.23 0.41 -4.24
CA GLN A 35 -16.96 1.05 -4.55
C GLN A 35 -17.14 2.27 -5.45
N GLU A 36 -16.15 3.19 -5.42
CA GLU A 36 -16.03 4.32 -6.36
C GLU A 36 -17.17 5.34 -6.32
N ARG A 37 -17.93 5.40 -5.22
CA ARG A 37 -18.94 6.45 -5.02
C ARG A 37 -18.30 7.71 -4.44
N MET A 38 -18.67 8.85 -5.02
CA MET A 38 -18.24 10.19 -4.57
C MET A 38 -19.46 11.02 -4.22
N LEU A 39 -19.44 11.66 -3.04
CA LEU A 39 -20.46 12.62 -2.62
C LEU A 39 -19.95 14.05 -2.87
N ILE A 40 -20.75 14.85 -3.57
CA ILE A 40 -20.41 16.23 -3.91
C ILE A 40 -21.50 17.14 -3.38
N VAL A 41 -21.13 18.29 -2.82
CA VAL A 41 -22.05 19.36 -2.47
C VAL A 41 -21.87 20.48 -3.49
N LEU A 42 -22.93 20.81 -4.22
CA LEU A 42 -22.94 21.84 -5.25
C LEU A 42 -23.58 23.11 -4.73
N GLU A 43 -23.23 24.24 -5.32
CA GLU A 43 -24.01 25.46 -5.19
C GLU A 43 -25.38 25.25 -5.83
N ASN A 44 -26.40 25.84 -5.22
CA ASN A 44 -27.77 25.73 -5.69
C ASN A 44 -27.91 26.24 -7.15
N GLY A 45 -28.56 25.44 -7.98
CA GLY A 45 -28.77 25.73 -9.41
C GLY A 45 -27.60 25.35 -10.33
N LYS A 46 -26.56 24.61 -9.82
CA LYS A 46 -25.44 24.12 -10.62
C LYS A 46 -25.57 22.65 -11.04
N GLU A 47 -26.69 22.01 -10.73
CA GLU A 47 -26.92 20.59 -10.92
C GLU A 47 -26.80 20.20 -12.41
N GLU A 48 -27.42 21.00 -13.31
CA GLU A 48 -27.37 20.75 -14.75
C GLU A 48 -25.95 20.94 -15.34
N GLN A 49 -25.19 21.89 -14.78
CA GLN A 49 -23.82 22.10 -15.19
C GLN A 49 -22.93 20.91 -14.77
N ALA A 50 -23.11 20.40 -13.57
CA ALA A 50 -22.43 19.22 -13.07
C ALA A 50 -22.79 18.00 -13.92
N LYS A 51 -24.10 17.79 -14.16
CA LYS A 51 -24.59 16.68 -14.98
C LYS A 51 -23.91 16.60 -16.35
N LYS A 52 -23.78 17.72 -17.05
CA LYS A 52 -23.09 17.77 -18.35
C LYS A 52 -21.64 17.31 -18.28
N ILE A 53 -20.96 17.56 -17.16
CA ILE A 53 -19.57 17.09 -16.96
C ILE A 53 -19.53 15.57 -16.76
N PHE A 54 -20.44 15.03 -15.95
CA PHE A 54 -20.51 13.59 -15.72
C PHE A 54 -20.94 12.83 -16.98
N ASP A 55 -21.94 13.32 -17.69
CA ASP A 55 -22.38 12.74 -18.96
C ASP A 55 -21.25 12.68 -20.02
N LYS A 56 -20.40 13.71 -20.07
CA LYS A 56 -19.23 13.73 -20.96
C LYS A 56 -18.29 12.55 -20.73
N TRP A 57 -18.19 12.07 -19.48
CA TRP A 57 -17.32 10.98 -19.09
C TRP A 57 -18.06 9.66 -18.86
N ASN A 58 -19.34 9.61 -19.27
CA ASN A 58 -20.22 8.45 -19.08
C ASN A 58 -20.25 7.95 -17.63
N LEU A 59 -20.39 8.90 -16.70
CA LEU A 59 -20.47 8.63 -15.26
C LEU A 59 -21.88 8.87 -14.76
N ASP A 60 -22.35 8.01 -13.88
CA ASP A 60 -23.64 8.17 -13.20
C ASP A 60 -23.64 9.41 -12.30
N PHE A 61 -24.74 10.16 -12.34
CA PHE A 61 -24.95 11.34 -11.51
C PHE A 61 -26.40 11.41 -11.03
N ALA A 62 -26.58 11.61 -9.74
CA ALA A 62 -27.92 11.77 -9.14
C ALA A 62 -27.90 12.84 -8.05
N VAL A 63 -28.92 13.72 -8.07
CA VAL A 63 -29.18 14.67 -6.98
C VAL A 63 -30.03 13.97 -5.92
N ILE A 64 -29.41 13.52 -4.85
CA ILE A 64 -30.05 12.70 -3.82
C ILE A 64 -30.59 13.49 -2.62
N GLY A 65 -30.21 14.78 -2.48
CA GLY A 65 -30.62 15.55 -1.32
C GLY A 65 -30.08 16.98 -1.31
N LYS A 66 -30.16 17.61 -0.17
CA LYS A 66 -29.69 18.98 0.07
C LYS A 66 -29.16 19.16 1.49
N THR A 67 -28.32 20.16 1.71
CA THR A 67 -27.90 20.59 3.05
C THR A 67 -29.02 21.39 3.73
N THR A 68 -29.10 21.27 5.07
CA THR A 68 -30.12 21.92 5.90
C THR A 68 -29.50 22.57 7.13
N ASN A 69 -30.29 23.39 7.85
CA ASN A 69 -29.88 23.98 9.15
C ASN A 69 -30.32 23.14 10.35
N THR A 70 -30.89 21.94 10.13
CA THR A 70 -31.47 21.11 11.20
C THR A 70 -30.43 20.44 12.07
N LYS A 71 -29.16 20.34 11.62
CA LYS A 71 -28.07 19.58 12.25
C LYS A 71 -28.37 18.09 12.39
N ASN A 72 -29.33 17.61 11.61
CA ASN A 72 -29.73 16.20 11.57
C ASN A 72 -29.47 15.62 10.18
N ILE A 73 -29.33 14.31 10.14
CA ILE A 73 -29.46 13.52 8.90
C ILE A 73 -30.90 13.08 8.86
N GLU A 74 -31.66 13.59 7.89
CA GLU A 74 -33.06 13.27 7.67
C GLU A 74 -33.18 12.44 6.40
N LEU A 75 -33.72 11.25 6.53
CA LEU A 75 -33.88 10.32 5.41
C LEU A 75 -35.37 10.20 5.04
N PHE A 76 -35.65 10.33 3.76
CA PHE A 76 -36.99 10.21 3.20
C PHE A 76 -37.05 9.02 2.23
N PHE A 77 -38.13 8.28 2.29
CA PHE A 77 -38.44 7.19 1.36
C PHE A 77 -39.97 7.16 1.17
N ASP A 78 -40.44 7.05 -0.08
CA ASP A 78 -41.85 7.09 -0.46
C ASP A 78 -42.62 8.30 0.14
N ASN A 79 -41.95 9.45 0.18
CA ASN A 79 -42.41 10.70 0.77
C ASN A 79 -42.64 10.69 2.30
N GLU A 80 -42.17 9.65 2.97
CA GLU A 80 -42.18 9.57 4.43
C GLU A 80 -40.77 9.75 5.00
N ARG A 81 -40.69 10.39 6.16
CA ARG A 81 -39.42 10.49 6.88
C ARG A 81 -39.16 9.20 7.64
N VAL A 82 -38.23 8.41 7.14
CA VAL A 82 -37.86 7.09 7.68
C VAL A 82 -36.76 7.14 8.74
N ALA A 83 -36.00 8.24 8.80
CA ALA A 83 -35.01 8.47 9.86
C ALA A 83 -34.80 9.98 10.12
N ASN A 84 -34.45 10.29 11.37
CA ASN A 84 -34.00 11.62 11.80
C ASN A 84 -32.96 11.45 12.90
N ILE A 85 -31.68 11.62 12.57
CA ILE A 85 -30.53 11.30 13.43
C ILE A 85 -29.70 12.57 13.59
N PRO A 86 -29.40 13.02 14.82
CA PRO A 86 -28.46 14.13 15.02
C PRO A 86 -27.09 13.78 14.43
N VAL A 87 -26.51 14.70 13.67
CA VAL A 87 -25.19 14.50 13.01
C VAL A 87 -24.11 14.13 14.03
N ASN A 88 -24.11 14.78 15.19
CA ASN A 88 -23.12 14.55 16.24
C ASN A 88 -23.16 13.12 16.81
N THR A 89 -24.32 12.45 16.81
CA THR A 89 -24.46 11.06 17.26
C THR A 89 -23.60 10.11 16.40
N LEU A 90 -23.51 10.39 15.09
CA LEU A 90 -22.77 9.55 14.14
C LEU A 90 -21.28 9.92 14.01
N VAL A 91 -20.88 11.10 14.45
CA VAL A 91 -19.52 11.60 14.27
C VAL A 91 -18.80 11.81 15.60
N GLU A 92 -19.26 12.79 16.41
CA GLU A 92 -18.56 13.21 17.63
C GLU A 92 -18.77 12.25 18.80
N ASN A 93 -19.95 11.63 18.88
CA ASN A 93 -20.30 10.66 19.93
C ASN A 93 -19.96 9.21 19.56
N SER A 94 -19.33 8.98 18.43
CA SER A 94 -18.84 7.64 18.06
C SER A 94 -17.74 7.19 19.02
N PRO A 95 -17.74 5.93 19.45
CA PRO A 95 -16.72 5.43 20.37
C PRO A 95 -15.32 5.57 19.76
N MET A 96 -14.44 6.26 20.47
CA MET A 96 -13.01 6.27 20.17
C MET A 96 -12.31 5.28 21.08
N TYR A 97 -11.81 4.19 20.52
CA TYR A 97 -11.13 3.15 21.29
C TYR A 97 -9.67 3.51 21.50
N ASP A 98 -9.22 3.53 22.74
CA ASP A 98 -7.80 3.51 23.13
C ASP A 98 -7.42 2.06 23.50
N ARG A 99 -6.98 1.31 22.50
CA ARG A 99 -6.67 -0.12 22.68
C ARG A 99 -5.28 -0.31 23.26
N LYS A 100 -5.20 -1.13 24.31
CA LYS A 100 -3.93 -1.54 24.90
C LYS A 100 -3.10 -2.32 23.88
N TRP A 101 -1.81 -2.17 23.96
CA TRP A 101 -0.88 -2.89 23.10
C TRP A 101 0.43 -3.24 23.82
N LYS A 102 1.09 -4.28 23.36
CA LYS A 102 2.39 -4.73 23.87
C LYS A 102 3.49 -4.44 22.88
N LYS A 103 4.57 -3.86 23.35
CA LYS A 103 5.78 -3.64 22.56
C LYS A 103 6.45 -4.97 22.24
N SER A 104 6.80 -5.16 20.97
CA SER A 104 7.53 -6.33 20.50
C SER A 104 8.99 -6.31 21.02
N LYS A 105 9.55 -7.50 21.20
CA LYS A 105 10.97 -7.64 21.55
C LYS A 105 11.76 -7.99 20.32
N LEU A 106 12.86 -7.27 20.08
CA LEU A 106 13.79 -7.63 19.02
C LEU A 106 14.36 -9.03 19.28
N PRO A 107 14.17 -10.01 18.38
CA PRO A 107 14.70 -11.35 18.55
C PRO A 107 16.23 -11.33 18.60
N LYS A 108 16.80 -12.31 19.30
CA LYS A 108 18.25 -12.51 19.28
C LYS A 108 18.69 -13.08 17.93
N LYS A 109 19.85 -12.63 17.44
CA LYS A 109 20.47 -13.20 16.22
C LYS A 109 20.73 -14.70 16.43
N ASN A 110 20.44 -15.49 15.42
CA ASN A 110 20.76 -16.92 15.42
C ASN A 110 22.27 -17.12 15.31
N THR A 111 22.78 -18.08 16.09
CA THR A 111 24.18 -18.49 15.98
C THR A 111 24.27 -19.67 14.99
N ILE A 112 24.52 -19.36 13.73
CA ILE A 112 24.70 -20.40 12.71
C ILE A 112 26.05 -21.08 12.93
N LYS A 113 26.01 -22.37 13.23
CA LYS A 113 27.24 -23.18 13.45
C LYS A 113 28.03 -23.30 12.14
N LYS A 114 29.25 -22.82 12.11
CA LYS A 114 30.16 -22.90 10.93
C LYS A 114 30.28 -24.32 10.35
N ASP A 115 30.24 -25.32 11.20
CA ASP A 115 30.35 -26.74 10.76
C ASP A 115 29.09 -27.22 10.07
N ALA A 116 27.93 -26.68 10.35
CA ALA A 116 26.71 -26.94 9.58
C ALA A 116 26.83 -26.38 8.15
N LEU A 117 27.44 -25.22 8.01
CA LEU A 117 27.66 -24.58 6.69
C LEU A 117 28.69 -25.35 5.84
N LYS A 118 29.77 -25.87 6.46
CA LYS A 118 30.82 -26.65 5.76
C LYS A 118 30.29 -27.92 5.09
N LYS A 119 29.23 -28.52 5.63
CA LYS A 119 28.60 -29.73 5.10
C LYS A 119 27.71 -29.48 3.89
N LEU A 120 27.36 -28.21 3.62
CA LEU A 120 26.48 -27.87 2.53
C LEU A 120 27.24 -27.69 1.22
N LYS A 121 26.76 -28.36 0.18
CA LYS A 121 27.25 -28.11 -1.19
C LYS A 121 26.48 -26.96 -1.79
N ILE A 122 27.19 -25.92 -2.20
CA ILE A 122 26.60 -24.68 -2.72
C ILE A 122 25.59 -24.93 -3.86
N LYS A 123 25.89 -25.89 -4.74
CA LYS A 123 25.01 -26.30 -5.84
C LYS A 123 23.65 -26.81 -5.35
N ASP A 124 23.66 -27.60 -4.28
CA ASP A 124 22.43 -28.21 -3.74
C ASP A 124 21.60 -27.13 -2.97
N VAL A 125 22.29 -26.25 -2.26
CA VAL A 125 21.66 -25.08 -1.61
C VAL A 125 21.01 -24.17 -2.64
N LEU A 126 21.75 -23.84 -3.71
CA LEU A 126 21.23 -22.98 -4.77
C LEU A 126 19.98 -23.58 -5.43
N LYS A 127 20.02 -24.88 -5.76
CA LYS A 127 18.85 -25.59 -6.32
C LYS A 127 17.65 -25.52 -5.38
N LYS A 128 17.82 -25.77 -4.08
CA LYS A 128 16.75 -25.73 -3.09
C LYS A 128 16.17 -24.32 -2.93
N VAL A 129 17.02 -23.29 -2.93
CA VAL A 129 16.56 -21.90 -2.83
C VAL A 129 15.80 -21.50 -4.10
N LEU A 130 16.35 -21.79 -5.29
CA LEU A 130 15.71 -21.48 -6.58
C LEU A 130 14.41 -22.26 -6.82
N SER A 131 14.27 -23.46 -6.28
CA SER A 131 13.01 -24.24 -6.36
C SER A 131 11.94 -23.81 -5.35
N ASN A 132 12.23 -22.80 -4.53
CA ASN A 132 11.26 -22.32 -3.54
C ASN A 132 10.11 -21.56 -4.22
N GLN A 133 8.88 -21.89 -3.84
CA GLN A 133 7.67 -21.25 -4.38
C GLN A 133 7.63 -19.73 -4.19
N ASN A 134 8.35 -19.18 -3.20
CA ASN A 134 8.37 -17.74 -2.95
C ASN A 134 9.15 -16.96 -4.01
N ILE A 135 10.07 -17.61 -4.75
CA ILE A 135 10.90 -16.99 -5.79
C ILE A 135 10.61 -17.53 -7.19
N CYS A 136 9.60 -18.38 -7.36
CA CYS A 136 9.17 -18.79 -8.69
C CYS A 136 8.57 -17.60 -9.46
N SER A 137 8.62 -17.68 -10.80
CA SER A 137 7.96 -16.68 -11.66
C SER A 137 6.49 -16.53 -11.30
N LYS A 138 6.02 -15.30 -11.24
CA LYS A 138 4.60 -14.93 -11.07
C LYS A 138 3.96 -14.50 -12.38
N GLU A 139 4.60 -14.77 -13.50
CA GLU A 139 4.16 -14.38 -14.84
C GLU A 139 2.72 -14.78 -15.12
N TRP A 140 2.32 -15.99 -14.73
CA TRP A 140 0.95 -16.48 -14.89
C TRP A 140 -0.11 -15.61 -14.20
N ILE A 141 0.25 -14.82 -13.17
CA ILE A 141 -0.66 -13.89 -12.49
C ILE A 141 -0.89 -12.66 -13.36
N TRP A 142 0.19 -11.96 -13.74
CA TRP A 142 0.07 -10.69 -14.44
C TRP A 142 -0.24 -10.85 -15.93
N GLN A 143 -0.01 -12.00 -16.54
CA GLN A 143 -0.48 -12.32 -17.89
C GLN A 143 -2.01 -12.31 -18.04
N GLN A 144 -2.76 -12.45 -16.96
CA GLN A 144 -4.22 -12.41 -16.97
C GLN A 144 -4.77 -10.98 -17.14
N TYR A 145 -3.93 -9.97 -17.03
CA TYR A 145 -4.31 -8.57 -17.07
C TYR A 145 -3.62 -7.87 -18.23
N ASP A 146 -4.35 -6.95 -18.89
CA ASP A 146 -3.74 -6.10 -19.92
C ASP A 146 -2.91 -4.99 -19.26
N HIS A 147 -1.60 -5.15 -19.25
CA HIS A 147 -0.65 -4.16 -18.76
C HIS A 147 -0.14 -3.22 -19.87
N THR A 148 -0.69 -3.30 -21.08
CA THR A 148 -0.29 -2.49 -22.24
C THR A 148 -1.37 -1.53 -22.71
N VAL A 149 -2.44 -1.36 -21.94
CA VAL A 149 -3.54 -0.43 -22.23
C VAL A 149 -3.00 0.95 -22.63
N MET A 150 -3.54 1.53 -23.71
CA MET A 150 -3.11 2.80 -24.32
C MET A 150 -1.69 2.79 -24.91
N GLY A 151 -0.95 1.68 -24.85
CA GLY A 151 0.38 1.55 -25.45
C GLY A 151 1.46 2.41 -24.79
N ASP A 152 1.27 2.84 -23.57
CA ASP A 152 2.20 3.71 -22.83
C ASP A 152 3.11 2.98 -21.85
N THR A 153 2.98 1.65 -21.71
CA THR A 153 3.84 0.84 -20.83
C THR A 153 5.24 0.71 -21.41
N ILE A 154 6.25 1.16 -20.66
CA ILE A 154 7.67 1.09 -21.02
C ILE A 154 8.32 -0.13 -20.35
N GLN A 155 8.11 -0.29 -19.04
CA GLN A 155 8.58 -1.42 -18.27
C GLN A 155 7.39 -2.28 -17.85
N LYS A 156 7.36 -3.50 -18.38
CA LYS A 156 6.35 -4.52 -18.04
C LYS A 156 6.51 -5.03 -16.61
N PRO A 157 5.48 -5.69 -16.05
CA PRO A 157 5.64 -6.48 -14.83
C PRO A 157 6.81 -7.47 -14.92
N GLY A 158 7.45 -7.75 -13.78
CA GLY A 158 8.65 -8.62 -13.69
C GLY A 158 9.97 -7.86 -13.54
N GLY A 159 9.96 -6.52 -13.62
CA GLY A 159 11.07 -5.66 -13.21
C GLY A 159 10.89 -5.16 -11.77
N ASP A 160 11.81 -4.29 -11.31
CA ASP A 160 11.75 -3.72 -9.96
C ASP A 160 10.56 -2.77 -9.78
N ALA A 161 10.16 -2.06 -10.83
CA ALA A 161 8.95 -1.25 -10.87
C ALA A 161 8.31 -1.28 -12.27
N GLY A 162 6.99 -1.18 -12.32
CA GLY A 162 6.28 -0.91 -13.57
C GLY A 162 6.44 0.55 -13.99
N VAL A 163 6.66 0.83 -15.28
CA VAL A 163 6.86 2.19 -15.77
C VAL A 163 5.91 2.47 -16.94
N VAL A 164 5.15 3.55 -16.80
CA VAL A 164 4.17 4.00 -17.81
C VAL A 164 4.50 5.43 -18.22
N ARG A 165 4.59 5.65 -19.52
CA ARG A 165 4.83 6.97 -20.11
C ARG A 165 3.63 7.89 -19.87
N VAL A 166 3.86 9.15 -19.54
CA VAL A 166 2.81 10.17 -19.53
C VAL A 166 2.62 10.68 -20.95
N HIS A 167 1.53 10.29 -21.57
CA HIS A 167 1.22 10.57 -22.98
C HIS A 167 1.41 12.06 -23.32
N GLY A 168 2.01 12.33 -24.48
CA GLY A 168 2.29 13.71 -24.94
C GLY A 168 3.42 14.44 -24.21
N THR A 169 4.16 13.76 -23.32
CA THR A 169 5.30 14.33 -22.59
C THR A 169 6.54 13.45 -22.68
N LYS A 170 7.68 13.95 -22.15
CA LYS A 170 8.88 13.13 -21.93
C LYS A 170 8.88 12.38 -20.59
N LYS A 171 7.87 12.57 -19.76
CA LYS A 171 7.80 12.01 -18.41
C LYS A 171 7.27 10.59 -18.41
N ALA A 172 7.62 9.84 -17.37
CA ALA A 172 6.97 8.59 -17.03
C ALA A 172 6.70 8.50 -15.52
N VAL A 173 5.70 7.72 -15.16
CA VAL A 173 5.39 7.35 -13.78
C VAL A 173 5.86 5.92 -13.56
N ALA A 174 6.61 5.71 -12.48
CA ALA A 174 6.98 4.39 -12.01
C ALA A 174 6.15 4.02 -10.78
N THR A 175 5.77 2.74 -10.67
CA THR A 175 5.02 2.22 -9.53
C THR A 175 5.64 0.91 -9.05
N SER A 176 5.76 0.74 -7.73
CA SER A 176 6.12 -0.52 -7.09
C SER A 176 5.09 -0.90 -6.04
N VAL A 177 4.99 -2.21 -5.75
CA VAL A 177 4.18 -2.72 -4.63
C VAL A 177 5.03 -3.71 -3.85
N ASP A 178 5.26 -3.40 -2.59
CA ASP A 178 6.20 -4.11 -1.74
C ASP A 178 5.57 -4.50 -0.41
N SER A 179 5.91 -5.68 0.10
CA SER A 179 5.47 -6.17 1.40
C SER A 179 6.43 -7.22 1.93
N SER A 180 6.73 -7.17 3.22
CA SER A 180 7.58 -8.15 3.89
C SER A 180 6.97 -8.61 5.21
N ALA A 181 5.90 -9.41 5.14
CA ALA A 181 5.19 -9.94 6.30
C ALA A 181 6.11 -10.70 7.27
N ILE A 182 7.15 -11.37 6.76
CA ILE A 182 8.12 -12.11 7.57
C ILE A 182 8.98 -11.17 8.42
N TYR A 183 9.42 -10.05 7.86
CA TYR A 183 10.21 -9.06 8.59
C TYR A 183 9.36 -8.31 9.62
N CYS A 184 8.13 -7.95 9.25
CA CYS A 184 7.18 -7.34 10.17
C CYS A 184 6.81 -8.26 11.32
N TRP A 185 6.62 -9.55 11.06
CA TRP A 185 6.37 -10.56 12.11
C TRP A 185 7.59 -10.74 13.03
N ALA A 186 8.80 -10.74 12.47
CA ALA A 186 10.01 -10.88 13.28
C ALA A 186 10.30 -9.67 14.16
N HIS A 187 10.09 -8.46 13.66
CA HIS A 187 10.19 -7.21 14.41
C HIS A 187 9.44 -6.09 13.69
N PRO A 188 8.22 -5.74 14.14
CA PRO A 188 7.30 -4.88 13.40
C PRO A 188 7.89 -3.50 13.05
N LEU A 189 8.56 -2.84 13.98
CA LEU A 189 9.20 -1.54 13.76
C LEU A 189 10.23 -1.58 12.62
N THR A 190 11.12 -2.59 12.64
CA THR A 190 12.14 -2.75 11.58
C THR A 190 11.50 -3.18 10.27
N GLY A 191 10.53 -4.10 10.31
CA GLY A 191 9.79 -4.54 9.13
C GLY A 191 9.05 -3.42 8.44
N GLY A 192 8.41 -2.52 9.22
CA GLY A 192 7.77 -1.32 8.69
C GLY A 192 8.74 -0.36 7.98
N LYS A 193 9.96 -0.19 8.51
CA LYS A 193 11.03 0.57 7.82
C LYS A 193 11.48 -0.12 6.53
N GLN A 194 11.68 -1.45 6.60
CA GLN A 194 12.17 -2.25 5.47
C GLN A 194 11.24 -2.15 4.26
N VAL A 195 9.94 -2.27 4.45
CA VAL A 195 8.98 -2.26 3.33
C VAL A 195 8.93 -0.90 2.62
N VAL A 196 9.08 0.21 3.34
CA VAL A 196 9.18 1.55 2.74
C VAL A 196 10.49 1.70 1.97
N CYS A 197 11.61 1.24 2.56
CA CYS A 197 12.92 1.30 1.90
C CYS A 197 12.99 0.40 0.67
N GLU A 198 12.30 -0.75 0.67
CA GLU A 198 12.21 -1.62 -0.50
C GLU A 198 11.52 -0.91 -1.66
N SER A 199 10.36 -0.31 -1.43
CA SER A 199 9.66 0.49 -2.42
C SER A 199 10.50 1.67 -2.93
N PHE A 200 11.20 2.36 -2.03
CA PHE A 200 12.12 3.44 -2.38
C PHE A 200 13.24 2.97 -3.30
N ARG A 201 13.88 1.83 -3.01
CA ARG A 201 14.94 1.24 -3.85
C ARG A 201 14.40 0.83 -5.22
N ASN A 202 13.24 0.16 -5.26
CA ASN A 202 12.64 -0.34 -6.49
C ASN A 202 12.30 0.77 -7.48
N LEU A 203 11.81 1.91 -6.98
CA LEU A 203 11.57 3.08 -7.82
C LEU A 203 12.88 3.69 -8.36
N ILE A 204 13.89 3.80 -7.51
CA ILE A 204 15.17 4.37 -7.91
C ILE A 204 15.89 3.50 -8.93
N SER A 205 15.82 2.16 -8.80
CA SER A 205 16.50 1.22 -9.71
C SER A 205 16.05 1.34 -11.15
N VAL A 206 14.83 1.84 -11.39
CA VAL A 206 14.35 2.16 -12.75
C VAL A 206 14.57 3.62 -13.17
N GLY A 207 15.25 4.41 -12.34
CA GLY A 207 15.55 5.83 -12.60
C GLY A 207 14.43 6.79 -12.18
N ALA A 208 13.48 6.35 -11.37
CA ALA A 208 12.41 7.20 -10.89
C ALA A 208 12.77 7.86 -9.56
N LYS A 209 12.53 9.17 -9.45
CA LYS A 209 12.57 9.87 -8.17
C LYS A 209 11.32 9.52 -7.37
N PRO A 210 11.43 8.88 -6.19
CA PRO A 210 10.29 8.60 -5.32
C PRO A 210 9.55 9.88 -4.93
N ILE A 211 8.21 9.85 -4.96
CA ILE A 211 7.36 11.03 -4.68
C ILE A 211 6.47 10.80 -3.48
N ALA A 212 5.71 9.69 -3.48
CA ALA A 212 4.71 9.39 -2.48
C ALA A 212 4.41 7.90 -2.42
N ILE A 213 3.87 7.47 -1.27
CA ILE A 213 3.37 6.10 -1.07
C ILE A 213 1.88 6.09 -0.68
N THR A 214 1.23 5.01 -1.03
CA THR A 214 0.00 4.55 -0.40
C THR A 214 0.28 3.30 0.42
N ASN A 215 -0.52 3.00 1.42
CA ASN A 215 -0.37 1.76 2.16
C ASN A 215 -1.69 0.98 2.24
N CYS A 216 -1.57 -0.35 2.30
CA CYS A 216 -2.66 -1.27 2.57
C CYS A 216 -2.24 -2.12 3.78
N LEU A 217 -2.76 -1.78 4.94
CA LEU A 217 -2.35 -2.34 6.22
C LEU A 217 -3.28 -3.49 6.61
N ASN A 218 -2.74 -4.72 6.72
CA ASN A 218 -3.53 -5.91 7.05
C ASN A 218 -2.97 -6.57 8.31
N PHE A 219 -3.82 -6.68 9.33
CA PHE A 219 -3.45 -7.17 10.67
C PHE A 219 -4.54 -8.07 11.25
N GLY A 220 -4.19 -8.85 12.26
CA GLY A 220 -5.13 -9.63 13.07
C GLY A 220 -6.08 -8.76 13.89
N SER A 221 -6.78 -9.35 14.86
CA SER A 221 -7.69 -8.60 15.74
C SER A 221 -6.94 -7.58 16.60
N PRO A 222 -7.36 -6.30 16.57
CA PRO A 222 -6.78 -5.26 17.41
C PRO A 222 -7.18 -5.37 18.90
N GLU A 223 -8.06 -6.31 19.24
CA GLU A 223 -8.42 -6.64 20.62
C GLU A 223 -7.34 -7.48 21.32
N ASN A 224 -6.51 -8.15 20.53
CA ASN A 224 -5.32 -8.81 21.03
C ASN A 224 -4.18 -7.78 21.14
N GLU A 225 -3.65 -7.62 22.36
CA GLU A 225 -2.61 -6.63 22.65
C GLU A 225 -1.31 -6.84 21.85
N GLU A 226 -1.01 -8.08 21.45
CA GLU A 226 0.17 -8.41 20.63
C GLU A 226 -0.04 -7.98 19.20
N ASN A 227 -1.18 -8.33 18.59
CA ASN A 227 -1.54 -7.88 17.24
C ASN A 227 -1.63 -6.36 17.15
N MET A 228 -2.19 -5.72 18.17
CA MET A 228 -2.24 -4.26 18.24
C MET A 228 -0.84 -3.66 18.35
N GLY A 229 0.06 -4.30 19.09
CA GLY A 229 1.48 -3.90 19.16
C GLY A 229 2.19 -4.02 17.82
N GLU A 230 1.96 -5.10 17.08
CA GLU A 230 2.47 -5.28 15.72
C GLU A 230 2.02 -4.16 14.77
N PHE A 231 0.74 -3.78 14.84
CA PHE A 231 0.19 -2.67 14.06
C PHE A 231 0.86 -1.34 14.42
N VAL A 232 0.89 -0.99 15.71
CA VAL A 232 1.47 0.28 16.20
C VAL A 232 2.92 0.41 15.77
N GLU A 233 3.73 -0.62 15.99
CA GLU A 233 5.16 -0.58 15.68
C GLU A 233 5.42 -0.59 14.15
N CYS A 234 4.62 -1.31 13.36
CA CYS A 234 4.69 -1.22 11.90
C CYS A 234 4.41 0.19 11.41
N VAL A 235 3.33 0.83 11.91
CA VAL A 235 2.98 2.21 11.54
C VAL A 235 4.07 3.20 11.96
N GLN A 236 4.65 3.04 13.14
CA GLN A 236 5.79 3.84 13.59
C GLN A 236 6.99 3.67 12.65
N GLY A 237 7.34 2.43 12.29
CA GLY A 237 8.44 2.15 11.36
C GLY A 237 8.21 2.74 9.96
N ILE A 238 7.00 2.62 9.42
CA ILE A 238 6.60 3.25 8.15
C ILE A 238 6.74 4.78 8.26
N GLY A 239 6.24 5.38 9.34
CA GLY A 239 6.33 6.82 9.57
C GLY A 239 7.76 7.33 9.61
N GLU A 240 8.63 6.70 10.42
CA GLU A 240 10.04 7.07 10.52
C GLU A 240 10.79 6.98 9.18
N ALA A 241 10.56 5.92 8.40
CA ALA A 241 11.19 5.77 7.09
C ALA A 241 10.65 6.78 6.08
N SER A 242 9.33 6.99 6.05
CA SER A 242 8.67 7.95 5.14
C SER A 242 9.14 9.39 5.40
N GLU A 243 9.24 9.79 6.65
CA GLU A 243 9.72 11.12 7.03
C GLU A 243 11.19 11.31 6.64
N TYR A 244 12.05 10.34 6.98
CA TYR A 244 13.49 10.42 6.71
C TYR A 244 13.81 10.46 5.21
N LEU A 245 13.15 9.60 4.43
CA LEU A 245 13.34 9.48 2.99
C LEU A 245 12.60 10.57 2.19
N LYS A 246 11.79 11.42 2.85
CA LYS A 246 10.90 12.39 2.18
C LYS A 246 9.97 11.71 1.17
N PHE A 247 9.41 10.59 1.58
CA PHE A 247 8.55 9.73 0.80
C PHE A 247 7.19 9.57 1.50
N PRO A 248 6.33 10.63 1.46
CA PRO A 248 5.16 10.77 2.31
C PRO A 248 4.06 9.77 1.97
N VAL A 249 3.34 9.36 3.01
CA VAL A 249 2.08 8.59 2.87
C VAL A 249 0.96 9.56 2.51
N VAL A 250 0.35 9.40 1.34
CA VAL A 250 -0.71 10.29 0.84
C VAL A 250 -2.09 9.64 0.85
N SER A 251 -2.15 8.32 0.92
CA SER A 251 -3.40 7.57 1.08
C SER A 251 -3.13 6.19 1.68
N GLY A 252 -4.19 5.46 1.99
CA GLY A 252 -4.08 4.09 2.46
C GLY A 252 -5.37 3.59 3.09
N ASN A 253 -5.35 2.32 3.50
CA ASN A 253 -6.41 1.72 4.29
C ASN A 253 -5.86 0.80 5.36
N VAL A 254 -6.69 0.51 6.35
CA VAL A 254 -6.42 -0.48 7.39
C VAL A 254 -7.50 -1.54 7.35
N SER A 255 -7.08 -2.81 7.39
CA SER A 255 -7.95 -3.98 7.54
C SER A 255 -7.52 -4.74 8.80
N PHE A 256 -8.43 -4.86 9.75
CA PHE A 256 -8.26 -5.64 10.97
C PHE A 256 -9.08 -6.91 10.94
N TYR A 257 -8.95 -7.74 11.97
CA TYR A 257 -9.65 -9.03 12.12
C TYR A 257 -9.34 -10.03 11.00
N ASN A 258 -8.20 -9.89 10.33
CA ASN A 258 -7.75 -10.87 9.35
C ASN A 258 -7.19 -12.09 10.09
N GLN A 259 -8.06 -13.05 10.36
CA GLN A 259 -7.72 -14.23 11.17
C GLN A 259 -8.61 -15.43 10.83
N THR A 260 -8.11 -16.60 11.15
CA THR A 260 -8.87 -17.85 11.13
C THR A 260 -8.98 -18.33 12.56
N LYS A 261 -10.20 -18.34 13.11
CA LYS A 261 -10.45 -18.54 14.57
C LYS A 261 -9.61 -17.51 15.37
N ASP A 262 -8.77 -17.99 16.29
CA ASP A 262 -7.94 -17.14 17.14
C ASP A 262 -6.53 -16.86 16.59
N VAL A 263 -6.23 -17.32 15.36
CA VAL A 263 -4.93 -17.15 14.73
C VAL A 263 -4.98 -16.02 13.72
N GLY A 264 -4.38 -14.89 14.04
CA GLY A 264 -4.20 -13.75 13.13
C GLY A 264 -3.22 -14.07 11.99
N ILE A 265 -3.38 -13.36 10.88
CA ILE A 265 -2.36 -13.35 9.83
C ILE A 265 -1.07 -12.71 10.37
N LYS A 266 0.05 -12.96 9.72
CA LYS A 266 1.25 -12.16 9.99
C LYS A 266 1.01 -10.70 9.62
N PRO A 267 1.64 -9.75 10.35
CA PRO A 267 1.56 -8.33 10.00
C PRO A 267 1.93 -8.11 8.55
N THR A 268 0.99 -7.63 7.75
CA THR A 268 1.18 -7.50 6.30
C THR A 268 0.86 -6.08 5.83
N PRO A 269 1.72 -5.10 6.14
CA PRO A 269 1.66 -3.80 5.49
C PRO A 269 2.17 -3.94 4.05
N ALA A 270 1.36 -3.58 3.07
CA ALA A 270 1.76 -3.44 1.68
C ALA A 270 1.94 -1.96 1.36
N ILE A 271 3.05 -1.61 0.74
CA ILE A 271 3.39 -0.24 0.34
C ILE A 271 3.33 -0.15 -1.17
N GLY A 272 2.50 0.75 -1.68
CA GLY A 272 2.46 1.13 -3.09
C GLY A 272 3.25 2.41 -3.29
N GLY A 273 4.40 2.34 -3.93
CA GLY A 273 5.25 3.49 -4.20
C GLY A 273 4.99 4.11 -5.57
N VAL A 274 5.07 5.43 -5.65
CA VAL A 274 4.99 6.19 -6.90
C VAL A 274 6.23 7.04 -7.06
N GLY A 275 6.85 7.00 -8.24
CA GLY A 275 8.01 7.79 -8.61
C GLY A 275 7.84 8.46 -9.96
N LEU A 276 8.61 9.52 -10.19
CA LEU A 276 8.61 10.28 -11.44
C LEU A 276 9.95 10.14 -12.16
N ILE A 277 9.90 9.77 -13.42
CA ILE A 277 11.01 9.84 -14.38
C ILE A 277 10.81 11.10 -15.23
N LYS A 278 11.79 12.02 -15.24
CA LYS A 278 11.70 13.28 -16.00
C LYS A 278 11.81 13.07 -17.51
N ASP A 279 12.64 12.11 -17.90
CA ASP A 279 12.80 11.68 -19.30
C ASP A 279 12.79 10.14 -19.36
N TYR A 280 11.71 9.59 -19.90
CA TYR A 280 11.50 8.13 -19.96
C TYR A 280 12.59 7.40 -20.76
N LYS A 281 13.32 8.09 -21.64
CA LYS A 281 14.45 7.50 -22.37
C LYS A 281 15.64 7.16 -21.48
N LYS A 282 15.69 7.71 -20.25
CA LYS A 282 16.68 7.42 -19.23
C LYS A 282 16.26 6.33 -18.25
N MET A 283 15.11 5.70 -18.47
CA MET A 283 14.68 4.53 -17.70
C MET A 283 15.68 3.39 -17.87
N ILE A 284 15.97 2.68 -16.80
CA ILE A 284 16.89 1.54 -16.78
C ILE A 284 16.11 0.26 -16.45
N SER A 285 16.37 -0.80 -17.20
CA SER A 285 15.88 -2.16 -16.92
C SER A 285 16.96 -2.99 -16.23
N MET A 286 16.57 -4.16 -15.68
CA MET A 286 17.47 -5.09 -14.98
C MET A 286 18.55 -5.74 -15.86
N ASP A 287 18.37 -5.73 -17.17
CA ASP A 287 19.23 -6.46 -18.09
C ASP A 287 20.64 -5.86 -18.16
N PHE A 288 21.67 -6.71 -18.27
CA PHE A 288 22.99 -6.28 -18.68
C PHE A 288 22.94 -5.75 -20.13
N LYS A 289 23.59 -4.63 -20.40
CA LYS A 289 23.43 -3.93 -21.69
C LYS A 289 24.56 -4.30 -22.67
N GLU A 290 25.80 -4.29 -22.21
CA GLU A 290 26.96 -4.46 -23.08
C GLU A 290 28.01 -5.37 -22.44
N VAL A 291 28.83 -5.98 -23.32
CA VAL A 291 29.99 -6.79 -22.90
C VAL A 291 31.06 -5.84 -22.33
N ASN A 292 31.74 -6.28 -21.27
CA ASN A 292 32.79 -5.55 -20.55
C ASN A 292 32.31 -4.37 -19.67
N ASN A 293 31.00 -4.21 -19.47
CA ASN A 293 30.53 -3.25 -18.45
C ASN A 293 30.96 -3.70 -17.04
N PHE A 294 31.26 -2.74 -16.19
CA PHE A 294 31.61 -3.01 -14.79
C PHE A 294 30.35 -3.34 -13.98
N VAL A 295 30.48 -4.37 -13.13
CA VAL A 295 29.43 -4.73 -12.15
C VAL A 295 29.85 -4.16 -10.79
N LEU A 296 29.07 -3.24 -10.26
CA LEU A 296 29.33 -2.59 -8.99
C LEU A 296 28.29 -3.02 -7.94
N VAL A 297 28.75 -3.15 -6.69
CA VAL A 297 27.87 -3.35 -5.53
C VAL A 297 27.86 -2.08 -4.71
N ILE A 298 26.68 -1.48 -4.56
CA ILE A 298 26.48 -0.29 -3.74
C ILE A 298 25.96 -0.72 -2.38
N GLY A 299 26.62 -0.29 -1.32
CA GLY A 299 26.29 -0.64 0.06
C GLY A 299 27.24 -1.69 0.65
N LYS A 300 26.92 -2.12 1.87
CA LYS A 300 27.75 -3.02 2.65
C LYS A 300 27.10 -4.38 2.81
N THR A 301 27.83 -5.46 2.51
CA THR A 301 27.38 -6.83 2.73
C THR A 301 27.87 -7.32 4.09
N GLU A 302 26.96 -7.49 5.04
CA GLU A 302 27.29 -7.86 6.42
C GLU A 302 27.07 -9.33 6.77
N GLY A 303 26.62 -10.13 5.80
CA GLY A 303 26.41 -11.57 5.98
C GLY A 303 25.23 -11.93 6.90
N HIS A 304 24.20 -11.09 6.97
CA HIS A 304 22.97 -11.37 7.70
C HIS A 304 22.18 -12.49 7.01
N LEU A 305 21.81 -13.53 7.75
CA LEU A 305 21.08 -14.68 7.21
C LEU A 305 19.72 -14.91 7.86
N ASP A 306 19.45 -14.32 9.03
CA ASP A 306 18.16 -14.47 9.72
C ASP A 306 16.99 -13.99 8.86
N GLN A 307 15.89 -14.73 8.93
CA GLN A 307 14.68 -14.54 8.11
C GLN A 307 14.86 -14.74 6.60
N SER A 308 16.07 -15.10 6.13
CA SER A 308 16.30 -15.44 4.73
C SER A 308 15.66 -16.77 4.35
N LEU A 309 15.43 -16.99 3.05
CA LEU A 309 15.00 -18.30 2.54
C LEU A 309 16.02 -19.39 2.86
N PHE A 310 17.31 -19.04 2.87
CA PHE A 310 18.37 -19.96 3.25
C PHE A 310 18.23 -20.43 4.71
N ALA A 311 18.08 -19.50 5.66
CA ALA A 311 17.92 -19.86 7.07
C ALA A 311 16.66 -20.69 7.28
N ARG A 312 15.53 -20.26 6.72
CA ARG A 312 14.23 -20.89 6.92
C ARG A 312 14.08 -22.26 6.25
N ASN A 313 14.61 -22.44 5.04
CA ASN A 313 14.33 -23.62 4.21
C ASN A 313 15.49 -24.61 4.16
N ILE A 314 16.71 -24.16 4.45
CA ILE A 314 17.89 -25.02 4.44
C ILE A 314 18.33 -25.40 5.86
N LEU A 315 18.30 -24.42 6.77
CA LEU A 315 18.73 -24.63 8.16
C LEU A 315 17.55 -24.87 9.12
N ASP A 316 16.32 -24.74 8.66
CA ASP A 316 15.07 -24.77 9.46
C ASP A 316 15.06 -23.75 10.63
N GLU A 317 15.77 -22.65 10.45
CA GLU A 317 15.85 -21.55 11.41
C GLU A 317 14.81 -20.48 11.04
N LYS A 318 13.73 -20.41 11.82
CA LYS A 318 12.60 -19.49 11.56
C LYS A 318 12.61 -18.26 12.46
N ASN A 319 13.46 -18.25 13.48
CA ASN A 319 13.60 -17.17 14.45
C ASN A 319 14.76 -16.24 14.05
N GLY A 320 14.91 -15.16 14.80
CA GLY A 320 15.95 -14.16 14.55
C GLY A 320 15.40 -12.84 14.04
N PRO A 321 16.18 -11.76 14.14
CA PRO A 321 15.76 -10.44 13.72
C PRO A 321 15.68 -10.32 12.20
N PRO A 322 14.91 -9.38 11.66
CA PRO A 322 15.06 -8.96 10.27
C PRO A 322 16.41 -8.24 10.09
N PRO A 323 16.90 -8.07 8.85
CA PRO A 323 18.07 -7.25 8.59
C PRO A 323 17.90 -5.84 9.16
N GLU A 324 18.93 -5.31 9.81
CA GLU A 324 18.94 -3.92 10.26
C GLU A 324 18.85 -2.97 9.06
N ILE A 325 18.17 -1.84 9.26
CA ILE A 325 18.04 -0.81 8.25
C ILE A 325 18.67 0.49 8.75
N ASN A 326 19.55 1.07 7.96
CA ASN A 326 20.13 2.38 8.21
C ASN A 326 19.57 3.38 7.19
N LEU A 327 18.61 4.20 7.62
CA LEU A 327 17.91 5.14 6.74
C LEU A 327 18.84 6.17 6.10
N PHE A 328 19.93 6.54 6.76
CA PHE A 328 20.95 7.42 6.19
C PHE A 328 21.63 6.77 4.98
N ASN A 329 22.05 5.51 5.10
CA ASN A 329 22.65 4.77 4.01
C ASN A 329 21.66 4.52 2.87
N GLU A 330 20.41 4.17 3.19
CA GLU A 330 19.34 3.98 2.20
C GLU A 330 19.16 5.23 1.34
N LYS A 331 19.02 6.37 1.99
CA LYS A 331 18.87 7.67 1.30
C LYS A 331 20.07 8.00 0.44
N ASN A 332 21.30 7.93 1.00
CA ASN A 332 22.51 8.30 0.28
C ASN A 332 22.80 7.37 -0.90
N ASN A 333 22.64 6.06 -0.71
CA ASN A 333 22.82 5.07 -1.78
C ASN A 333 21.81 5.32 -2.91
N GLY A 334 20.52 5.53 -2.55
CA GLY A 334 19.48 5.82 -3.51
C GLY A 334 19.70 7.11 -4.28
N GLU A 335 19.99 8.22 -3.58
CA GLU A 335 20.26 9.51 -4.23
C GLU A 335 21.51 9.46 -5.13
N THR A 336 22.52 8.69 -4.73
CA THR A 336 23.75 8.49 -5.54
C THR A 336 23.42 7.71 -6.80
N LEU A 337 22.70 6.60 -6.68
CA LEU A 337 22.29 5.79 -7.83
C LEU A 337 21.43 6.61 -8.80
N LEU A 338 20.47 7.37 -8.28
CA LEU A 338 19.62 8.21 -9.12
C LEU A 338 20.43 9.24 -9.91
N LYS A 339 21.44 9.86 -9.29
CA LYS A 339 22.36 10.79 -9.96
C LYS A 339 23.19 10.11 -11.05
N LEU A 340 23.68 8.89 -10.80
CA LEU A 340 24.39 8.11 -11.81
C LEU A 340 23.49 7.84 -13.03
N ILE A 341 22.26 7.41 -12.80
CA ILE A 341 21.28 7.16 -13.87
C ILE A 341 20.93 8.46 -14.63
N GLU A 342 20.67 9.56 -13.93
CA GLU A 342 20.34 10.85 -14.56
C GLU A 342 21.50 11.36 -15.44
N ASN A 343 22.74 11.05 -15.10
CA ASN A 343 23.93 11.42 -15.86
C ASN A 343 24.37 10.39 -16.90
N SER A 344 23.62 9.30 -17.07
CA SER A 344 23.90 8.21 -18.02
C SER A 344 25.29 7.57 -17.80
N LEU A 345 25.66 7.36 -16.53
CA LEU A 345 26.93 6.76 -16.10
C LEU A 345 26.74 5.28 -15.76
#